data_2168165156d51ade63caeb8c4173645c
#
_entry.id   2168165156d51ade63caeb8c4173645c
#
_cell.length_a   1.000
_cell.length_b   1.000
_cell.length_c   1.000
_cell.angle_alpha   90.00
_cell.angle_beta   90.00
_cell.angle_gamma   90.00
#
_symmetry.space_group_name_H-M   'P 1'
#
loop_
_entity.id
_entity.type
_entity.pdbx_description
1 polymer ?
#
loop_
_entity_poly.entity_id
_entity_poly.type
_entity_poly.pdbx_seq_one_letter_code
_entity_poly.pdbx_strand_id
1 'polypeptide(L)'
;MHSSRGRRLGAALALSAVVALEGTFPAWAWTTKYGHVGAADGRLRPGCHHYRYHYVVEPPTDDWMLETWLFDPRGKPRGSGDFAPGSDPERGHSHFGVCRSTVVPGRYTIKARFTWTTPGMLPTDPPVEHHRWFEPAHFRLHR
;
A
#
# COMPACT_ATOMS: atom_id res chain seq x y z
N MET A 1 -46.57 -12.60 -61.55
CA MET A 1 -45.90 -13.67 -60.79
C MET A 1 -44.41 -13.45 -60.85
N HIS A 2 -43.77 -12.89 -59.82
CA HIS A 2 -42.36 -13.11 -59.48
C HIS A 2 -42.14 -12.57 -58.08
N SER A 3 -42.01 -13.54 -57.17
CA SER A 3 -41.72 -13.34 -55.75
C SER A 3 -40.21 -13.13 -55.59
N SER A 4 -39.77 -11.98 -55.03
CA SER A 4 -38.39 -11.79 -54.61
C SER A 4 -38.29 -11.82 -53.10
N ARG A 5 -37.72 -12.89 -52.57
CA ARG A 5 -37.40 -13.09 -51.14
C ARG A 5 -36.23 -12.22 -50.78
N GLY A 6 -36.45 -11.20 -49.95
CA GLY A 6 -35.40 -10.41 -49.31
C GLY A 6 -34.72 -11.20 -48.19
N ARG A 7 -33.43 -11.48 -48.32
CA ARG A 7 -32.55 -12.03 -47.28
C ARG A 7 -32.24 -10.91 -46.27
N ARG A 8 -32.70 -11.06 -45.04
CA ARG A 8 -32.23 -10.24 -43.92
C ARG A 8 -30.90 -10.78 -43.43
N LEU A 9 -29.82 -10.01 -43.63
CA LEU A 9 -28.54 -10.24 -43.03
C LEU A 9 -28.60 -9.72 -41.58
N GLY A 10 -28.57 -10.64 -40.61
CA GLY A 10 -28.45 -10.35 -39.21
C GLY A 10 -26.98 -10.01 -38.89
N ALA A 11 -26.71 -8.78 -38.52
CA ALA A 11 -25.39 -8.36 -37.98
C ALA A 11 -25.30 -8.86 -36.52
N ALA A 12 -24.43 -9.83 -36.30
CA ALA A 12 -24.06 -10.27 -34.96
C ALA A 12 -23.08 -9.27 -34.35
N LEU A 13 -23.52 -8.50 -33.38
CA LEU A 13 -22.66 -7.66 -32.55
C LEU A 13 -21.89 -8.55 -31.56
N ALA A 14 -20.60 -8.77 -31.82
CA ALA A 14 -19.72 -9.39 -30.86
C ALA A 14 -19.40 -8.37 -29.73
N LEU A 15 -19.99 -8.58 -28.56
CA LEU A 15 -19.56 -7.88 -27.34
C LEU A 15 -18.21 -8.47 -26.91
N SER A 16 -17.13 -7.72 -27.13
CA SER A 16 -15.83 -8.02 -26.53
C SER A 16 -15.86 -7.61 -25.05
N ALA A 17 -15.98 -8.57 -24.17
CA ALA A 17 -15.80 -8.37 -22.74
C ALA A 17 -14.30 -8.11 -22.47
N VAL A 18 -13.96 -6.86 -22.16
CA VAL A 18 -12.65 -6.52 -21.61
C VAL A 18 -12.63 -6.99 -20.16
N VAL A 19 -12.01 -8.12 -19.90
CA VAL A 19 -11.71 -8.59 -18.54
C VAL A 19 -10.59 -7.71 -18.01
N ALA A 20 -10.92 -6.74 -17.16
CA ALA A 20 -9.94 -6.02 -16.37
C ALA A 20 -9.33 -7.03 -15.39
N LEU A 21 -8.09 -7.44 -15.63
CA LEU A 21 -7.27 -8.14 -14.64
C LEU A 21 -6.92 -7.14 -13.54
N GLU A 22 -7.81 -6.96 -12.58
CA GLU A 22 -7.44 -6.36 -11.30
C GLU A 22 -6.47 -7.34 -10.64
N GLY A 23 -5.20 -6.95 -10.61
CA GLY A 23 -4.13 -7.69 -9.94
C GLY A 23 -4.39 -7.71 -8.44
N THR A 24 -5.24 -8.61 -7.98
CA THR A 24 -5.38 -8.94 -6.57
C THR A 24 -4.09 -9.66 -6.16
N PHE A 25 -3.20 -8.94 -5.46
CA PHE A 25 -2.07 -9.58 -4.79
C PHE A 25 -2.63 -10.62 -3.83
N PRO A 26 -2.16 -11.87 -3.91
CA PRO A 26 -2.65 -12.92 -3.03
C PRO A 26 -2.35 -12.57 -1.57
N ALA A 27 -3.27 -12.92 -0.66
CA ALA A 27 -3.17 -12.57 0.77
C ALA A 27 -1.87 -13.05 1.44
N TRP A 28 -1.20 -14.07 0.89
CA TRP A 28 0.11 -14.55 1.37
C TRP A 28 1.29 -13.62 1.00
N ALA A 29 1.09 -12.60 0.15
CA ALA A 29 2.11 -11.59 -0.13
C ALA A 29 2.33 -10.62 1.04
N TRP A 30 1.40 -10.59 2.01
CA TRP A 30 1.46 -9.75 3.20
C TRP A 30 1.90 -10.57 4.42
N THR A 31 2.62 -9.93 5.34
CA THR A 31 3.07 -10.58 6.57
C THR A 31 2.86 -9.70 7.79
N THR A 32 2.56 -10.33 8.91
CA THR A 32 2.60 -9.74 10.26
C THR A 32 3.80 -10.25 11.06
N LYS A 33 4.56 -11.21 10.51
CA LYS A 33 5.69 -11.87 11.21
C LYS A 33 6.79 -10.90 11.62
N TYR A 34 7.05 -9.88 10.80
CA TYR A 34 8.17 -8.94 11.02
C TYR A 34 7.69 -7.58 11.53
N GLY A 35 6.41 -7.45 11.87
CA GLY A 35 5.86 -6.24 12.43
C GLY A 35 4.56 -5.77 11.75
N HIS A 36 4.18 -4.56 12.07
CA HIS A 36 2.96 -3.94 11.56
C HIS A 36 3.03 -2.41 11.65
N VAL A 37 2.12 -1.77 10.95
CA VAL A 37 1.85 -0.32 11.06
C VAL A 37 0.38 -0.11 11.39
N GLY A 38 0.03 1.06 11.97
CA GLY A 38 -1.35 1.37 12.24
C GLY A 38 -1.57 2.83 12.62
N ALA A 39 -2.80 3.30 12.43
CA ALA A 39 -3.24 4.61 12.87
C ALA A 39 -4.68 4.54 13.38
N ALA A 40 -5.01 5.40 14.34
CA ALA A 40 -6.38 5.54 14.82
C ALA A 40 -7.23 6.36 13.86
N ASP A 41 -8.52 6.09 13.84
CA ASP A 41 -9.51 6.95 13.20
C ASP A 41 -9.49 8.34 13.83
N GLY A 42 -9.83 9.36 13.05
CA GLY A 42 -9.81 10.74 13.52
C GLY A 42 -10.62 11.70 12.65
N ARG A 43 -10.44 12.99 12.90
CA ARG A 43 -11.06 14.06 12.12
C ARG A 43 -10.07 14.68 11.14
N LEU A 44 -10.51 14.88 9.89
CA LEU A 44 -9.81 15.69 8.90
C LEU A 44 -10.04 17.17 9.23
N ARG A 45 -9.10 17.75 9.99
CA ARG A 45 -9.20 19.13 10.47
C ARG A 45 -8.96 20.14 9.35
N PRO A 46 -9.58 21.34 9.39
CA PRO A 46 -9.29 22.42 8.47
C PRO A 46 -7.81 22.82 8.50
N GLY A 47 -7.23 23.16 7.34
CA GLY A 47 -5.82 23.48 7.20
C GLY A 47 -4.94 22.25 7.02
N CYS A 48 -3.65 22.38 7.33
CA CYS A 48 -2.65 21.31 7.25
C CYS A 48 -2.34 20.81 8.67
N HIS A 49 -2.42 19.51 8.89
CA HIS A 49 -2.20 18.88 10.18
C HIS A 49 -1.38 17.62 10.07
N HIS A 50 -0.72 17.27 11.18
CA HIS A 50 0.01 16.02 11.34
C HIS A 50 -0.93 14.96 11.92
N TYR A 51 -0.98 13.79 11.26
CA TYR A 51 -1.75 12.62 11.67
C TYR A 51 -0.79 11.53 12.11
N ARG A 52 -0.89 11.17 13.38
CA ARG A 52 0.01 10.22 14.02
C ARG A 52 -0.29 8.80 13.57
N TYR A 53 0.75 8.03 13.32
CA TYR A 53 0.69 6.58 13.17
C TYR A 53 1.78 5.91 13.99
N HIS A 54 1.65 4.63 14.25
CA HIS A 54 2.63 3.82 14.92
C HIS A 54 3.18 2.74 13.99
N TYR A 55 4.36 2.28 14.29
CA TYR A 55 4.97 1.13 13.65
C TYR A 55 5.64 0.24 14.70
N VAL A 56 5.73 -1.03 14.37
CA VAL A 56 6.49 -2.06 15.08
C VAL A 56 7.24 -2.86 14.04
N VAL A 57 8.53 -3.05 14.25
CA VAL A 57 9.37 -3.99 13.49
C VAL A 57 9.94 -5.04 14.43
N GLU A 58 10.07 -6.26 13.95
CA GLU A 58 10.71 -7.38 14.62
C GLU A 58 11.80 -7.91 13.69
N PRO A 59 12.94 -7.18 13.60
CA PRO A 59 13.96 -7.46 12.61
C PRO A 59 14.73 -8.72 12.99
N PRO A 60 15.03 -9.60 12.03
CA PRO A 60 15.88 -10.78 12.27
C PRO A 60 17.37 -10.44 12.37
N THR A 61 17.76 -9.21 11.99
CA THR A 61 19.13 -8.69 12.02
C THR A 61 19.12 -7.23 12.42
N ASP A 62 20.27 -6.69 12.82
CA ASP A 62 20.43 -5.27 13.16
C ASP A 62 20.50 -4.35 11.93
N ASP A 63 20.58 -4.91 10.74
CA ASP A 63 20.58 -4.16 9.47
C ASP A 63 19.22 -4.28 8.80
N TRP A 64 18.37 -3.28 9.04
CA TRP A 64 17.00 -3.24 8.56
C TRP A 64 16.55 -1.83 8.16
N MET A 65 15.50 -1.75 7.35
CA MET A 65 14.80 -0.53 6.98
C MET A 65 13.30 -0.77 6.90
N LEU A 66 12.51 0.17 7.40
CA LEU A 66 11.07 0.23 7.20
C LEU A 66 10.72 1.48 6.42
N GLU A 67 10.09 1.32 5.29
CA GLU A 67 9.54 2.40 4.47
C GLU A 67 8.01 2.39 4.56
N THR A 68 7.40 3.55 4.73
CA THR A 68 5.95 3.69 4.85
C THR A 68 5.41 4.70 3.85
N TRP A 69 4.22 4.46 3.32
CA TRP A 69 3.52 5.37 2.41
C TRP A 69 2.06 5.51 2.81
N LEU A 70 1.59 6.77 2.88
CA LEU A 70 0.19 7.09 3.07
C LEU A 70 -0.51 7.27 1.73
N PHE A 71 -1.65 6.60 1.56
CA PHE A 71 -2.55 6.78 0.43
C PHE A 71 -3.88 7.34 0.91
N ASP A 72 -4.41 8.32 0.18
CA ASP A 72 -5.73 8.91 0.43
C ASP A 72 -6.87 7.98 -0.06
N PRO A 73 -8.15 8.32 0.22
CA PRO A 73 -9.30 7.53 -0.25
C PRO A 73 -9.41 7.39 -1.77
N ARG A 74 -8.71 8.24 -2.53
CA ARG A 74 -8.63 8.16 -4.01
C ARG A 74 -7.44 7.31 -4.49
N GLY A 75 -6.68 6.70 -3.58
CA GLY A 75 -5.48 5.92 -3.89
C GLY A 75 -4.26 6.75 -4.26
N LYS A 76 -4.25 8.06 -4.01
CA LYS A 76 -3.11 8.94 -4.29
C LYS A 76 -2.14 8.93 -3.11
N PRO A 77 -0.81 8.84 -3.36
CA PRO A 77 0.19 8.97 -2.31
C PRO A 77 0.18 10.39 -1.73
N ARG A 78 0.31 10.50 -0.40
CA ARG A 78 0.22 11.76 0.35
C ARG A 78 1.37 12.01 1.30
N GLY A 79 2.16 10.99 1.58
CA GLY A 79 3.34 11.10 2.42
C GLY A 79 4.09 9.78 2.50
N SER A 80 5.32 9.86 2.93
CA SER A 80 6.19 8.71 3.20
C SER A 80 6.96 8.92 4.50
N GLY A 81 7.56 7.85 5.02
CA GLY A 81 8.48 7.88 6.14
C GLY A 81 9.41 6.68 6.07
N ASP A 82 10.64 6.88 6.50
CA ASP A 82 11.71 5.88 6.49
C ASP A 82 12.26 5.74 7.91
N PHE A 83 12.54 4.51 8.34
CA PHE A 83 13.05 4.18 9.66
C PHE A 83 14.17 3.18 9.53
N ALA A 84 15.24 3.36 10.32
CA ALA A 84 16.41 2.51 10.30
C ALA A 84 17.06 2.39 11.69
N PRO A 85 17.81 1.32 11.97
CA PRO A 85 18.53 1.17 13.23
C PRO A 85 19.51 2.33 13.47
N GLY A 86 19.75 2.66 14.74
CA GLY A 86 20.63 3.75 15.14
C GLY A 86 19.97 5.12 15.21
N SER A 87 18.97 5.41 14.36
CA SER A 87 18.16 6.63 14.43
C SER A 87 16.77 6.40 15.00
N ASP A 88 16.21 5.22 14.77
CA ASP A 88 14.83 4.90 15.09
C ASP A 88 14.71 3.62 15.92
N PRO A 89 13.81 3.63 16.93
CA PRO A 89 13.53 2.40 17.68
C PRO A 89 12.73 1.41 16.86
N GLU A 90 12.78 0.13 17.24
CA GLU A 90 11.95 -0.92 16.63
C GLU A 90 10.44 -0.73 16.87
N ARG A 91 10.06 0.09 17.83
CA ARG A 91 8.68 0.50 18.11
C ARG A 91 8.62 1.99 18.26
N GLY A 92 7.82 2.63 17.44
CA GLY A 92 7.76 4.08 17.45
C GLY A 92 6.48 4.65 16.87
N HIS A 93 6.49 5.96 16.81
CA HIS A 93 5.42 6.74 16.22
C HIS A 93 6.02 7.75 15.25
N SER A 94 5.27 8.04 14.21
CA SER A 94 5.57 9.13 13.30
C SER A 94 4.29 9.83 12.86
N HIS A 95 4.41 10.75 11.90
CA HIS A 95 3.28 11.55 11.45
C HIS A 95 3.31 11.70 9.94
N PHE A 96 2.11 11.70 9.34
CA PHE A 96 1.93 12.18 7.97
C PHE A 96 1.33 13.59 7.99
N GLY A 97 1.94 14.51 7.26
CA GLY A 97 1.39 15.84 7.02
C GLY A 97 0.33 15.79 5.94
N VAL A 98 -0.91 16.20 6.26
CA VAL A 98 -2.04 16.19 5.32
C VAL A 98 -2.78 17.52 5.39
N CYS A 99 -3.01 18.14 4.23
CA CYS A 99 -3.78 19.37 4.10
C CYS A 99 -5.18 19.06 3.60
N ARG A 100 -6.23 19.49 4.33
CA ARG A 100 -7.62 19.21 3.99
C ARG A 100 -8.03 19.72 2.61
N SER A 101 -7.40 20.79 2.11
CA SER A 101 -7.67 21.33 0.78
C SER A 101 -7.25 20.41 -0.37
N THR A 102 -6.33 19.46 -0.12
CA THR A 102 -5.76 18.57 -1.16
C THR A 102 -6.27 17.15 -1.10
N VAL A 103 -7.04 16.80 -0.07
CA VAL A 103 -7.54 15.45 0.18
C VAL A 103 -9.04 15.45 0.47
N VAL A 104 -9.61 14.27 0.58
CA VAL A 104 -11.03 14.07 0.92
C VAL A 104 -11.17 13.26 2.21
N PRO A 105 -12.27 13.40 2.96
CA PRO A 105 -12.59 12.47 4.04
C PRO A 105 -12.78 11.05 3.50
N GLY A 106 -12.50 10.06 4.32
CA GLY A 106 -12.72 8.66 3.97
C GLY A 106 -11.67 7.73 4.55
N ARG A 107 -11.51 6.57 3.92
CA ARG A 107 -10.58 5.51 4.32
C ARG A 107 -9.19 5.77 3.73
N TYR A 108 -8.22 5.97 4.61
CA TYR A 108 -6.80 6.09 4.28
C TYR A 108 -6.12 4.74 4.44
N THR A 109 -5.02 4.55 3.71
CA THR A 109 -4.25 3.30 3.75
C THR A 109 -2.77 3.61 3.96
N ILE A 110 -2.16 2.94 4.94
CA ILE A 110 -0.71 2.93 5.12
C ILE A 110 -0.20 1.62 4.55
N LYS A 111 0.72 1.70 3.59
CA LYS A 111 1.51 0.57 3.10
C LYS A 111 2.91 0.67 3.67
N ALA A 112 3.50 -0.46 4.04
CA ALA A 112 4.84 -0.51 4.59
C ALA A 112 5.65 -1.65 3.97
N ARG A 113 6.89 -1.35 3.56
CA ARG A 113 7.87 -2.31 3.09
C ARG A 113 8.98 -2.42 4.12
N PHE A 114 9.21 -3.62 4.58
CA PHE A 114 10.28 -3.96 5.49
C PHE A 114 11.39 -4.67 4.73
N THR A 115 12.61 -4.18 4.86
CA THR A 115 13.82 -4.71 4.23
C THR A 115 14.84 -5.05 5.32
N TRP A 116 15.58 -6.15 5.18
CA TRP A 116 16.69 -6.49 6.06
C TRP A 116 17.78 -7.21 5.28
N THR A 117 18.99 -7.18 5.82
CA THR A 117 20.17 -7.80 5.21
C THR A 117 20.68 -8.93 6.09
N THR A 118 21.05 -10.03 5.47
CA THR A 118 21.73 -11.15 6.14
C THR A 118 23.15 -11.32 5.59
N PRO A 119 24.10 -11.79 6.38
CA PRO A 119 25.41 -12.19 5.85
C PRO A 119 25.27 -13.23 4.74
N GLY A 120 26.21 -13.24 3.81
CA GLY A 120 26.34 -14.31 2.83
C GLY A 120 26.68 -15.65 3.48
N MET A 121 26.58 -16.75 2.74
CA MET A 121 26.88 -18.10 3.27
C MET A 121 28.37 -18.28 3.64
N LEU A 122 29.26 -17.61 2.92
CA LEU A 122 30.70 -17.55 3.20
C LEU A 122 31.11 -16.13 3.59
N PRO A 123 32.21 -15.94 4.35
CA PRO A 123 32.70 -14.60 4.71
C PRO A 123 33.03 -13.70 3.51
N THR A 124 33.28 -14.29 2.35
CA THR A 124 33.60 -13.61 1.09
C THR A 124 32.37 -13.30 0.24
N ASP A 125 31.21 -13.87 0.60
CA ASP A 125 29.98 -13.66 -0.16
C ASP A 125 29.38 -12.28 0.15
N PRO A 126 28.74 -11.64 -0.84
CA PRO A 126 28.04 -10.40 -0.58
C PRO A 126 26.83 -10.62 0.36
N PRO A 127 26.47 -9.63 1.17
CA PRO A 127 25.24 -9.67 1.95
C PRO A 127 24.00 -9.89 1.07
N VAL A 128 23.00 -10.56 1.63
CA VAL A 128 21.74 -10.86 0.93
C VAL A 128 20.62 -9.96 1.49
N GLU A 129 20.03 -9.16 0.61
CA GLU A 129 18.89 -8.32 0.94
C GLU A 129 17.58 -9.11 0.81
N HIS A 130 16.72 -8.95 1.80
CA HIS A 130 15.38 -9.51 1.87
C HIS A 130 14.37 -8.39 2.04
N HIS A 131 13.15 -8.55 1.51
CA HIS A 131 12.07 -7.60 1.76
C HIS A 131 10.72 -8.30 1.91
N ARG A 132 9.82 -7.67 2.66
CA ARG A 132 8.42 -8.08 2.83
C ARG A 132 7.54 -6.85 2.94
N TRP A 133 6.33 -6.98 2.42
CA TRP A 133 5.28 -6.01 2.65
C TRP A 133 4.51 -6.40 3.89
N PHE A 134 4.27 -5.44 4.78
CA PHE A 134 3.33 -5.63 5.89
C PHE A 134 1.89 -5.60 5.38
N GLU A 135 0.99 -6.21 6.13
CA GLU A 135 -0.44 -6.05 5.87
C GLU A 135 -0.80 -4.57 5.89
N PRO A 136 -1.49 -4.05 4.86
CA PRO A 136 -1.86 -2.64 4.80
C PRO A 136 -2.75 -2.25 5.98
N ALA A 137 -2.40 -1.16 6.67
CA ALA A 137 -3.24 -0.61 7.72
C ALA A 137 -4.23 0.41 7.14
N HIS A 138 -5.44 0.40 7.69
CA HIS A 138 -6.51 1.29 7.28
C HIS A 138 -7.02 2.09 8.46
N PHE A 139 -7.34 3.36 8.24
CA PHE A 139 -7.97 4.23 9.21
C PHE A 139 -8.88 5.25 8.50
N ARG A 140 -9.82 5.85 9.21
CA ARG A 140 -10.74 6.83 8.66
C ARG A 140 -10.46 8.22 9.18
N LEU A 141 -10.47 9.20 8.27
CA LEU A 141 -10.54 10.61 8.62
C LEU A 141 -11.93 11.13 8.22
N HIS A 142 -12.71 11.48 9.24
CA HIS A 142 -14.06 12.04 9.09
C HIS A 142 -14.00 13.58 8.92
N ARG A 143 -15.08 14.16 8.44
CA ARG A 143 -15.27 15.63 8.45
C ARG A 143 -15.50 16.16 9.84
#